data_a67ca276834ce59e86e3e46e25e09d74
#
_entry.id   a67ca276834ce59e86e3e46e25e09d74
#
_cell.length_a   1.000
_cell.length_b   1.000
_cell.length_c   1.000
_cell.angle_alpha   90.00
_cell.angle_beta   90.00
_cell.angle_gamma   90.00
#
_symmetry.space_group_name_H-M   'P 1'
#
loop_
_entity.id
_entity.type
_entity.pdbx_description
1 polymer ?
#
loop_
_entity_poly.entity_id
_entity_poly.type
_entity_poly.pdbx_seq_one_letter_code
_entity_poly.pdbx_strand_id
1 'polypeptide(L)'
;MRVTGGQWANRAIAVPPGLGVRPTPDKVRQAIFNSLGEWIADRTVLELFAGSGALSLECLSRGASSAVCVEKSAKHAGYIRRNARDLNAQLDVRVQDAMMAVKQLATSSRSFDFIVADPPYGEKTLPGKRSKSWAQQLLDDAVLPGILAKSGLLLVGHAKRDRVELPASWHERKTLKHGDTWVRILEHSPG
;
A
#
# COMPACT_ATOMS: atom_id res chain seq x y z
N MET A 1 15.45 -6.25 5.85
CA MET A 1 14.24 -6.77 5.18
C MET A 1 14.62 -7.31 3.82
N ARG A 2 13.84 -8.19 3.20
CA ARG A 2 14.12 -8.76 1.89
C ARG A 2 12.86 -8.90 1.04
N VAL A 3 13.02 -9.01 -0.28
CA VAL A 3 11.96 -9.41 -1.22
C VAL A 3 11.59 -10.86 -0.93
N THR A 4 10.29 -11.19 -0.89
CA THR A 4 9.84 -12.53 -0.47
C THR A 4 9.54 -13.48 -1.64
N GLY A 5 9.44 -12.97 -2.88
CA GLY A 5 9.17 -13.78 -4.06
C GLY A 5 9.46 -13.08 -5.38
N GLY A 6 9.23 -13.76 -6.49
CA GLY A 6 9.49 -13.25 -7.83
C GLY A 6 10.97 -13.21 -8.22
N GLN A 7 11.30 -12.43 -9.27
CA GLN A 7 12.63 -12.38 -9.87
C GLN A 7 13.74 -11.90 -8.91
N TRP A 8 13.39 -11.12 -7.88
CA TRP A 8 14.36 -10.62 -6.88
C TRP A 8 14.23 -11.31 -5.53
N ALA A 9 13.65 -12.50 -5.47
CA ALA A 9 13.48 -13.25 -4.23
C ALA A 9 14.79 -13.30 -3.40
N ASN A 10 14.69 -13.09 -2.09
CA ASN A 10 15.78 -13.02 -1.11
C ASN A 10 16.73 -11.82 -1.24
N ARG A 11 16.59 -10.94 -2.24
CA ARG A 11 17.39 -9.71 -2.33
C ARG A 11 17.06 -8.78 -1.17
N ALA A 12 18.10 -8.17 -0.62
CA ALA A 12 17.97 -7.25 0.52
C ALA A 12 17.30 -5.93 0.13
N ILE A 13 16.48 -5.41 1.04
CA ILE A 13 15.87 -4.08 0.97
C ILE A 13 16.33 -3.29 2.19
N ALA A 14 16.95 -2.14 1.96
CA ALA A 14 17.33 -1.21 3.00
C ALA A 14 16.07 -0.52 3.58
N VAL A 15 15.99 -0.44 4.90
CA VAL A 15 14.88 0.19 5.63
C VAL A 15 15.36 1.48 6.26
N PRO A 16 14.61 2.59 6.13
CA PRO A 16 14.94 3.81 6.84
C PRO A 16 15.02 3.57 8.36
N PRO A 17 16.05 4.06 9.05
CA PRO A 17 16.13 3.95 10.51
C PRO A 17 15.13 4.91 11.18
N GLY A 18 14.59 4.51 12.33
CA GLY A 18 13.76 5.35 13.19
C GLY A 18 12.45 4.69 13.63
N LEU A 19 11.85 5.23 14.68
CA LEU A 19 10.61 4.71 15.29
C LEU A 19 9.35 4.95 14.44
N GLY A 20 9.42 5.83 13.44
CA GLY A 20 8.27 6.19 12.58
C GLY A 20 8.00 5.23 11.42
N VAL A 21 8.90 4.30 11.14
CA VAL A 21 8.73 3.32 10.06
C VAL A 21 8.73 1.92 10.66
N ARG A 22 7.56 1.33 10.77
CA ARG A 22 7.44 -0.09 11.06
C ARG A 22 7.22 -0.82 9.73
N PRO A 23 8.27 -1.41 9.17
CA PRO A 23 8.11 -2.11 7.89
C PRO A 23 7.15 -3.29 8.07
N THR A 24 6.29 -3.48 7.08
CA THR A 24 5.41 -4.66 7.01
C THR A 24 6.27 -5.92 7.08
N PRO A 25 6.11 -6.79 8.11
CA PRO A 25 6.96 -7.96 8.30
C PRO A 25 6.96 -8.88 7.07
N ASP A 26 8.07 -9.58 6.83
CA ASP A 26 8.22 -10.51 5.69
C ASP A 26 7.07 -11.52 5.62
N LYS A 27 6.64 -12.08 6.77
CA LYS A 27 5.51 -13.02 6.85
C LYS A 27 4.18 -12.41 6.40
N VAL A 28 3.96 -11.13 6.72
CA VAL A 28 2.72 -10.42 6.33
C VAL A 28 2.75 -10.16 4.83
N ARG A 29 3.87 -9.67 4.29
CA ARG A 29 4.03 -9.49 2.85
C ARG A 29 3.84 -10.79 2.08
N GLN A 30 4.46 -11.88 2.56
CA GLN A 30 4.29 -13.19 1.96
C GLN A 30 2.82 -13.64 1.96
N ALA A 31 2.08 -13.42 3.05
CA ALA A 31 0.65 -13.73 3.12
C ALA A 31 -0.19 -12.89 2.15
N ILE A 32 0.13 -11.59 2.02
CA ILE A 32 -0.51 -10.71 1.04
C ILE A 32 -0.33 -11.27 -0.37
N PHE A 33 0.91 -11.49 -0.78
CA PHE A 33 1.21 -11.92 -2.15
C PHE A 33 0.81 -13.37 -2.45
N ASN A 34 0.81 -14.26 -1.47
CA ASN A 34 0.20 -15.59 -1.61
C ASN A 34 -1.32 -15.49 -1.83
N SER A 35 -1.97 -14.48 -1.24
CA SER A 35 -3.40 -14.25 -1.43
C SER A 35 -3.75 -13.64 -2.79
N LEU A 36 -2.86 -12.82 -3.34
CA LEU A 36 -2.99 -12.23 -4.68
C LEU A 36 -2.63 -13.22 -5.79
N GLY A 37 -1.68 -14.15 -5.51
CA GLY A 37 -1.19 -15.12 -6.49
C GLY A 37 -0.62 -14.44 -7.73
N GLU A 38 -0.95 -14.97 -8.90
CA GLU A 38 -0.53 -14.46 -10.20
C GLU A 38 -1.30 -13.20 -10.64
N TRP A 39 -2.36 -12.83 -9.91
CA TRP A 39 -3.18 -11.65 -10.26
C TRP A 39 -2.34 -10.37 -10.38
N ILE A 40 -1.22 -10.26 -9.63
CA ILE A 40 -0.36 -9.07 -9.65
C ILE A 40 0.44 -8.90 -10.97
N ALA A 41 0.61 -9.96 -11.77
CA ALA A 41 1.33 -9.88 -13.02
C ALA A 41 0.64 -8.89 -14.00
N ASP A 42 1.45 -8.11 -14.70
CA ASP A 42 1.03 -7.06 -15.66
C ASP A 42 0.20 -5.91 -15.06
N ARG A 43 0.03 -5.84 -13.74
CA ARG A 43 -0.75 -4.79 -13.08
C ARG A 43 0.05 -3.52 -12.87
N THR A 44 -0.66 -2.40 -12.92
CA THR A 44 -0.17 -1.09 -12.53
C THR A 44 -0.40 -0.87 -11.04
N VAL A 45 0.62 -0.42 -10.31
CA VAL A 45 0.63 -0.35 -8.85
C VAL A 45 0.82 1.08 -8.35
N LEU A 46 0.06 1.46 -7.33
CA LEU A 46 0.28 2.67 -6.54
C LEU A 46 0.50 2.29 -5.08
N GLU A 47 1.67 2.60 -4.53
CA GLU A 47 1.94 2.46 -3.10
C GLU A 47 1.88 3.82 -2.42
N LEU A 48 0.95 3.98 -1.50
CA LEU A 48 0.81 5.15 -0.63
C LEU A 48 1.47 4.87 0.72
N PHE A 49 2.10 5.89 1.33
CA PHE A 49 2.89 5.74 2.56
C PHE A 49 4.04 4.74 2.41
N ALA A 50 4.78 4.85 1.31
CA ALA A 50 5.66 3.80 0.80
C ALA A 50 6.86 3.42 1.70
N GLY A 51 7.31 4.30 2.61
CA GLY A 51 8.39 4.02 3.56
C GLY A 51 9.69 3.57 2.91
N SER A 52 9.88 2.26 2.76
CA SER A 52 11.03 1.66 2.07
C SER A 52 10.75 1.26 0.62
N GLY A 53 9.51 1.36 0.15
CA GLY A 53 9.06 0.89 -1.17
C GLY A 53 8.96 -0.63 -1.29
N ALA A 54 8.90 -1.33 -0.15
CA ALA A 54 8.99 -2.79 -0.14
C ALA A 54 7.82 -3.47 -0.84
N LEU A 55 6.60 -2.94 -0.73
CA LEU A 55 5.41 -3.52 -1.36
C LEU A 55 5.44 -3.30 -2.87
N SER A 56 5.80 -2.11 -3.35
CA SER A 56 6.00 -1.87 -4.79
C SER A 56 7.11 -2.72 -5.39
N LEU A 57 8.25 -2.86 -4.71
CA LEU A 57 9.35 -3.70 -5.17
C LEU A 57 8.96 -5.18 -5.19
N GLU A 58 8.16 -5.62 -4.23
CA GLU A 58 7.59 -6.98 -4.23
C GLU A 58 6.64 -7.18 -5.41
N CYS A 59 5.75 -6.20 -5.71
CA CYS A 59 4.85 -6.24 -6.87
C CYS A 59 5.65 -6.35 -8.18
N LEU A 60 6.65 -5.49 -8.38
CA LEU A 60 7.51 -5.52 -9.57
C LEU A 60 8.30 -6.83 -9.66
N SER A 61 8.78 -7.36 -8.53
CA SER A 61 9.46 -8.66 -8.48
C SER A 61 8.57 -9.81 -8.97
N ARG A 62 7.26 -9.68 -8.78
CA ARG A 62 6.25 -10.68 -9.16
C ARG A 62 5.57 -10.38 -10.50
N GLY A 63 6.15 -9.48 -11.30
CA GLY A 63 5.73 -9.22 -12.66
C GLY A 63 4.73 -8.08 -12.85
N ALA A 64 4.51 -7.21 -11.84
CA ALA A 64 3.75 -5.98 -12.08
C ALA A 64 4.40 -5.15 -13.18
N SER A 65 3.60 -4.53 -14.06
CA SER A 65 4.09 -3.78 -15.22
C SER A 65 4.73 -2.45 -14.85
N SER A 66 4.21 -1.80 -13.82
CA SER A 66 4.74 -0.53 -13.32
C SER A 66 4.32 -0.27 -11.87
N ALA A 67 5.11 0.55 -11.17
CA ALA A 67 4.76 0.98 -9.82
C ALA A 67 5.11 2.44 -9.59
N VAL A 68 4.24 3.11 -8.82
CA VAL A 68 4.43 4.46 -8.31
C VAL A 68 4.47 4.38 -6.79
N CYS A 69 5.51 4.92 -6.17
CA CYS A 69 5.63 5.08 -4.74
C CYS A 69 5.39 6.53 -4.33
N VAL A 70 4.52 6.74 -3.38
CA VAL A 70 4.28 8.04 -2.74
C VAL A 70 4.77 7.98 -1.30
N GLU A 71 5.75 8.81 -0.99
CA GLU A 71 6.35 8.91 0.34
C GLU A 71 6.58 10.37 0.71
N LYS A 72 6.08 10.79 1.88
CA LYS A 72 6.15 12.18 2.32
C LYS A 72 7.57 12.61 2.71
N SER A 73 8.34 11.70 3.30
CA SER A 73 9.70 11.97 3.76
C SER A 73 10.70 11.87 2.60
N ALA A 74 11.35 12.97 2.24
CA ALA A 74 12.44 12.97 1.25
C ALA A 74 13.57 12.01 1.62
N LYS A 75 13.86 11.86 2.92
CA LYS A 75 14.83 10.90 3.45
C LYS A 75 14.41 9.45 3.14
N HIS A 76 13.16 9.08 3.40
CA HIS A 76 12.65 7.73 3.12
C HIS A 76 12.57 7.47 1.61
N ALA A 77 12.14 8.45 0.82
CA ALA A 77 12.18 8.38 -0.64
C ALA A 77 13.60 8.12 -1.19
N GLY A 78 14.64 8.62 -0.52
CA GLY A 78 16.04 8.29 -0.82
C GLY A 78 16.33 6.78 -0.68
N TYR A 79 15.77 6.13 0.36
CA TYR A 79 15.87 4.68 0.52
C TYR A 79 15.13 3.92 -0.56
N ILE A 80 13.92 4.38 -0.96
CA ILE A 80 13.16 3.77 -2.05
C ILE A 80 13.97 3.80 -3.34
N ARG A 81 14.53 4.96 -3.71
CA ARG A 81 15.37 5.11 -4.91
C ARG A 81 16.64 4.25 -4.87
N ARG A 82 17.27 4.14 -3.69
CA ARG A 82 18.41 3.24 -3.50
C ARG A 82 18.00 1.78 -3.72
N ASN A 83 16.93 1.32 -3.07
CA ASN A 83 16.43 -0.04 -3.20
C ASN A 83 16.08 -0.38 -4.65
N ALA A 84 15.39 0.55 -5.36
CA ALA A 84 15.06 0.38 -6.76
C ALA A 84 16.31 0.22 -7.64
N ARG A 85 17.33 1.07 -7.43
CA ARG A 85 18.62 0.98 -8.15
C ARG A 85 19.35 -0.33 -7.86
N ASP A 86 19.42 -0.75 -6.60
CA ASP A 86 20.12 -1.98 -6.18
C ASP A 86 19.46 -3.25 -6.76
N LEU A 87 18.16 -3.17 -7.10
CA LEU A 87 17.40 -4.24 -7.75
C LEU A 87 17.27 -4.05 -9.27
N ASN A 88 17.78 -2.95 -9.85
CA ASN A 88 17.55 -2.53 -11.22
C ASN A 88 16.05 -2.45 -11.57
N ALA A 89 15.24 -1.96 -10.61
CA ALA A 89 13.81 -1.81 -10.74
C ALA A 89 13.43 -0.43 -11.30
N GLN A 90 12.50 -0.39 -12.26
CA GLN A 90 11.90 0.86 -12.74
C GLN A 90 10.76 1.25 -11.81
N LEU A 91 10.93 2.34 -11.05
CA LEU A 91 9.99 2.77 -10.03
C LEU A 91 9.86 4.31 -10.02
N ASP A 92 8.63 4.81 -10.20
CA ASP A 92 8.32 6.25 -10.07
C ASP A 92 8.20 6.60 -8.57
N VAL A 93 9.11 7.44 -8.06
CA VAL A 93 9.15 7.82 -6.63
C VAL A 93 8.79 9.28 -6.47
N ARG A 94 7.63 9.54 -5.87
CA ARG A 94 7.08 10.87 -5.61
C ARG A 94 7.23 11.25 -4.15
N VAL A 95 7.90 12.39 -3.90
CA VAL A 95 8.02 12.95 -2.55
C VAL A 95 6.82 13.85 -2.31
N GLN A 96 5.75 13.28 -1.73
CA GLN A 96 4.48 13.97 -1.60
C GLN A 96 3.65 13.36 -0.45
N ASP A 97 2.73 14.15 0.11
CA ASP A 97 1.69 13.63 1.01
C ASP A 97 0.73 12.70 0.26
N ALA A 98 0.34 11.58 0.87
CA ALA A 98 -0.47 10.55 0.22
C ALA A 98 -1.84 11.05 -0.23
N MET A 99 -2.53 11.83 0.61
CA MET A 99 -3.88 12.35 0.28
C MET A 99 -3.80 13.41 -0.82
N MET A 100 -2.73 14.21 -0.84
CA MET A 100 -2.49 15.17 -1.93
C MET A 100 -2.16 14.45 -3.24
N ALA A 101 -1.40 13.35 -3.17
CA ALA A 101 -1.09 12.54 -4.34
C ALA A 101 -2.35 11.92 -4.96
N VAL A 102 -3.28 11.39 -4.15
CA VAL A 102 -4.56 10.85 -4.63
C VAL A 102 -5.32 11.91 -5.43
N LYS A 103 -5.46 13.12 -4.88
CA LYS A 103 -6.14 14.24 -5.56
C LYS A 103 -5.47 14.60 -6.89
N GLN A 104 -4.14 14.71 -6.90
CA GLN A 104 -3.39 15.04 -8.12
C GLN A 104 -3.48 13.93 -9.19
N LEU A 105 -3.43 12.67 -8.79
CA LEU A 105 -3.58 11.53 -9.70
C LEU A 105 -4.96 11.50 -10.34
N ALA A 106 -5.99 11.82 -9.60
CA ALA A 106 -7.37 11.90 -10.11
C ALA A 106 -7.53 12.96 -11.22
N THR A 107 -6.84 14.11 -11.09
CA THR A 107 -6.89 15.14 -12.14
C THR A 107 -6.17 14.73 -13.41
N SER A 108 -5.26 13.75 -13.36
CA SER A 108 -4.50 13.25 -14.52
C SER A 108 -5.18 12.07 -15.23
N SER A 109 -6.40 11.72 -14.86
CA SER A 109 -7.14 10.55 -15.38
C SER A 109 -6.34 9.23 -15.31
N ARG A 110 -5.38 9.15 -14.39
CA ARG A 110 -4.55 7.97 -14.21
C ARG A 110 -5.21 7.01 -13.22
N SER A 111 -5.37 5.75 -13.62
CA SER A 111 -5.89 4.70 -12.76
C SER A 111 -4.86 3.60 -12.52
N PHE A 112 -5.05 2.84 -11.45
CA PHE A 112 -4.17 1.75 -11.03
C PHE A 112 -4.99 0.49 -10.79
N ASP A 113 -4.44 -0.65 -11.19
CA ASP A 113 -5.07 -1.95 -10.91
C ASP A 113 -4.92 -2.34 -9.43
N PHE A 114 -3.84 -1.94 -8.81
CA PHE A 114 -3.57 -2.22 -7.41
C PHE A 114 -3.12 -0.97 -6.67
N ILE A 115 -3.90 -0.56 -5.68
CA ILE A 115 -3.51 0.49 -4.74
C ILE A 115 -3.21 -0.17 -3.41
N VAL A 116 -2.01 0.07 -2.87
CA VAL A 116 -1.61 -0.47 -1.57
C VAL A 116 -1.22 0.67 -0.63
N ALA A 117 -1.76 0.63 0.58
CA ALA A 117 -1.49 1.60 1.62
C ALA A 117 -1.26 0.89 2.96
N ASP A 118 -0.08 1.07 3.55
CA ASP A 118 0.25 0.64 4.91
C ASP A 118 0.62 1.88 5.75
N PRO A 119 -0.37 2.74 6.08
CA PRO A 119 -0.14 3.99 6.75
C PRO A 119 0.34 3.80 8.19
N PRO A 120 0.95 4.81 8.82
CA PRO A 120 1.24 4.81 10.24
C PRO A 120 -0.02 4.49 11.03
N TYR A 121 0.09 3.56 11.99
CA TYR A 121 -1.06 3.11 12.76
C TYR A 121 -1.63 4.25 13.63
N GLY A 122 -2.94 4.38 13.54
CA GLY A 122 -3.69 5.32 14.35
C GLY A 122 -3.69 4.97 15.85
N GLU A 123 -4.21 5.88 16.65
CA GLU A 123 -4.50 5.66 18.05
C GLU A 123 -5.66 4.65 18.22
N LYS A 124 -5.82 4.16 19.45
CA LYS A 124 -6.95 3.26 19.77
C LYS A 124 -8.28 4.00 19.56
N THR A 125 -9.13 3.47 18.72
CA THR A 125 -10.49 4.01 18.53
C THR A 125 -11.32 3.77 19.80
N LEU A 126 -11.85 4.85 20.38
CA LEU A 126 -12.72 4.78 21.55
C LEU A 126 -14.10 4.19 21.20
N PRO A 127 -14.79 3.51 22.14
CA PRO A 127 -16.15 3.02 21.92
C PRO A 127 -17.09 4.14 21.48
N GLY A 128 -17.91 3.88 20.47
CA GLY A 128 -18.87 4.85 19.90
C GLY A 128 -18.24 6.03 19.13
N LYS A 129 -16.94 6.01 18.87
CA LYS A 129 -16.25 7.00 18.04
C LYS A 129 -15.79 6.37 16.72
N ARG A 130 -15.87 7.15 15.63
CA ARG A 130 -15.27 6.77 14.34
C ARG A 130 -13.76 6.89 14.42
N SER A 131 -13.04 5.99 13.78
CA SER A 131 -11.59 6.08 13.67
C SER A 131 -11.16 7.35 12.92
N LYS A 132 -10.05 7.96 13.38
CA LYS A 132 -9.39 9.10 12.73
C LYS A 132 -8.07 8.68 12.07
N SER A 133 -7.82 7.37 11.98
CA SER A 133 -6.60 6.85 11.35
C SER A 133 -6.49 7.22 9.87
N TRP A 134 -5.29 7.18 9.35
CA TRP A 134 -5.07 7.34 7.92
C TRP A 134 -5.78 6.26 7.09
N ALA A 135 -5.90 5.04 7.62
CA ALA A 135 -6.65 3.96 6.99
C ALA A 135 -8.13 4.34 6.82
N GLN A 136 -8.76 4.90 7.87
CA GLN A 136 -10.15 5.37 7.79
C GLN A 136 -10.29 6.55 6.83
N GLN A 137 -9.36 7.51 6.90
CA GLN A 137 -9.39 8.68 6.01
C GLN A 137 -9.28 8.29 4.53
N LEU A 138 -8.45 7.29 4.21
CA LEU A 138 -8.36 6.75 2.85
C LEU A 138 -9.66 6.10 2.39
N LEU A 139 -10.30 5.31 3.25
CA LEU A 139 -11.57 4.64 2.91
C LEU A 139 -12.73 5.62 2.76
N ASP A 140 -12.71 6.73 3.51
CA ASP A 140 -13.70 7.79 3.44
C ASP A 140 -13.43 8.80 2.30
N ASP A 141 -12.28 8.72 1.65
CA ASP A 141 -11.91 9.64 0.57
C ASP A 141 -12.75 9.37 -0.69
N ALA A 142 -13.53 10.38 -1.10
CA ALA A 142 -14.41 10.25 -2.26
C ALA A 142 -13.67 10.22 -3.61
N VAL A 143 -12.38 10.59 -3.62
CA VAL A 143 -11.57 10.69 -4.85
C VAL A 143 -10.80 9.40 -5.10
N LEU A 144 -10.40 8.70 -4.03
CA LEU A 144 -9.61 7.46 -4.11
C LEU A 144 -10.22 6.40 -5.05
N PRO A 145 -11.55 6.14 -5.03
CA PRO A 145 -12.16 5.20 -5.98
C PRO A 145 -11.95 5.56 -7.45
N GLY A 146 -11.89 6.87 -7.75
CA GLY A 146 -11.70 7.36 -9.12
C GLY A 146 -10.33 7.06 -9.74
N ILE A 147 -9.34 6.72 -8.92
CA ILE A 147 -8.00 6.30 -9.39
C ILE A 147 -7.79 4.79 -9.29
N LEU A 148 -8.78 4.03 -8.85
CA LEU A 148 -8.76 2.57 -8.87
C LEU A 148 -9.41 2.07 -10.17
N ALA A 149 -8.76 1.16 -10.89
CA ALA A 149 -9.32 0.54 -12.08
C ALA A 149 -10.60 -0.26 -11.74
N LYS A 150 -11.51 -0.42 -12.70
CA LYS A 150 -12.83 -1.05 -12.50
C LYS A 150 -12.78 -2.42 -11.80
N SER A 151 -11.75 -3.22 -12.07
CA SER A 151 -11.52 -4.52 -11.41
C SER A 151 -10.28 -4.48 -10.52
N GLY A 152 -9.91 -3.30 -10.08
CA GLY A 152 -8.75 -3.07 -9.25
C GLY A 152 -8.99 -3.45 -7.79
N LEU A 153 -7.89 -3.62 -7.06
CA LEU A 153 -7.91 -3.95 -5.65
C LEU A 153 -7.24 -2.83 -4.84
N LEU A 154 -7.88 -2.48 -3.72
CA LEU A 154 -7.28 -1.65 -2.69
C LEU A 154 -6.85 -2.52 -1.51
N LEU A 155 -5.58 -2.44 -1.12
CA LEU A 155 -5.07 -3.03 0.10
C LEU A 155 -4.82 -1.95 1.14
N VAL A 156 -5.40 -2.10 2.32
CA VAL A 156 -5.20 -1.17 3.43
C VAL A 156 -4.75 -1.92 4.68
N GLY A 157 -3.56 -1.53 5.19
CA GLY A 157 -3.05 -1.96 6.49
C GLY A 157 -3.58 -1.07 7.63
N HIS A 158 -3.93 -1.69 8.77
CA HIS A 158 -4.27 -0.96 9.98
C HIS A 158 -4.02 -1.79 11.24
N ALA A 159 -3.97 -1.14 12.40
CA ALA A 159 -3.85 -1.87 13.67
C ALA A 159 -5.19 -2.51 14.07
N LYS A 160 -5.13 -3.68 14.71
CA LYS A 160 -6.31 -4.35 15.30
C LYS A 160 -7.13 -3.43 16.23
N ARG A 161 -6.42 -2.57 17.00
CA ARG A 161 -7.03 -1.60 17.93
C ARG A 161 -7.76 -0.45 17.24
N ASP A 162 -7.46 -0.22 15.96
CA ASP A 162 -8.11 0.77 15.12
C ASP A 162 -9.36 0.15 14.50
N ARG A 163 -10.53 0.54 15.01
CA ARG A 163 -11.83 0.06 14.53
C ARG A 163 -12.19 0.78 13.23
N VAL A 164 -11.57 0.36 12.14
CA VAL A 164 -11.85 0.88 10.81
C VAL A 164 -13.21 0.39 10.32
N GLU A 165 -14.09 1.34 10.03
CA GLU A 165 -15.41 1.08 9.44
C GLU A 165 -15.31 1.10 7.92
N LEU A 166 -16.00 0.16 7.27
CA LEU A 166 -16.00 0.05 5.83
C LEU A 166 -17.20 0.84 5.26
N PRO A 167 -16.98 1.90 4.46
CA PRO A 167 -18.05 2.55 3.73
C PRO A 167 -18.77 1.58 2.78
N ALA A 168 -20.04 1.80 2.49
CA ALA A 168 -20.87 0.90 1.67
C ALA A 168 -20.34 0.71 0.23
N SER A 169 -19.56 1.67 -0.27
CA SER A 169 -18.92 1.59 -1.57
C SER A 169 -17.73 0.61 -1.65
N TRP A 170 -17.25 0.11 -0.50
CA TRP A 170 -16.16 -0.85 -0.45
C TRP A 170 -16.65 -2.23 -0.06
N HIS A 171 -16.30 -3.23 -0.84
CA HIS A 171 -16.56 -4.63 -0.55
C HIS A 171 -15.28 -5.33 -0.08
N GLU A 172 -15.34 -5.99 1.10
CA GLU A 172 -14.20 -6.74 1.63
C GLU A 172 -14.10 -8.10 0.95
N ARG A 173 -13.06 -8.28 0.13
CA ARG A 173 -12.74 -9.57 -0.47
C ARG A 173 -12.02 -10.49 0.51
N LYS A 174 -11.12 -9.94 1.33
CA LYS A 174 -10.34 -10.71 2.30
C LYS A 174 -9.74 -9.83 3.39
N THR A 175 -9.67 -10.36 4.61
CA THR A 175 -8.87 -9.79 5.70
C THR A 175 -7.81 -10.76 6.16
N LEU A 176 -6.55 -10.32 6.16
CA LEU A 176 -5.41 -11.03 6.71
C LEU A 176 -5.10 -10.48 8.10
N LYS A 177 -5.07 -11.35 9.11
CA LYS A 177 -4.86 -10.97 10.52
C LYS A 177 -3.54 -11.54 11.01
N HIS A 178 -2.60 -10.68 11.34
CA HIS A 178 -1.27 -11.04 11.81
C HIS A 178 -0.96 -10.27 13.12
N GLY A 179 -1.32 -10.87 14.25
CA GLY A 179 -1.19 -10.21 15.54
C GLY A 179 -1.97 -8.90 15.60
N ASP A 180 -1.25 -7.79 15.82
CA ASP A 180 -1.85 -6.45 15.87
C ASP A 180 -1.99 -5.78 14.48
N THR A 181 -1.43 -6.38 13.44
CA THR A 181 -1.54 -5.89 12.05
C THR A 181 -2.67 -6.59 11.33
N TRP A 182 -3.62 -5.84 10.84
CA TRP A 182 -4.68 -6.31 9.95
C TRP A 182 -4.50 -5.69 8.58
N VAL A 183 -4.69 -6.49 7.54
CA VAL A 183 -4.61 -6.05 6.15
C VAL A 183 -5.90 -6.45 5.46
N ARG A 184 -6.63 -5.47 4.93
CA ARG A 184 -7.85 -5.68 4.17
C ARG A 184 -7.58 -5.56 2.69
N ILE A 185 -8.09 -6.50 1.90
CA ILE A 185 -8.12 -6.44 0.45
C ILE A 185 -9.56 -6.15 0.05
N LEU A 186 -9.75 -5.03 -0.64
CA LEU A 186 -11.06 -4.44 -0.92
C LEU A 186 -11.25 -4.26 -2.43
N GLU A 187 -12.50 -4.36 -2.85
CA GLU A 187 -13.00 -4.00 -4.18
C GLU A 187 -13.92 -2.79 -4.04
N HIS A 188 -13.91 -1.92 -5.04
CA HIS A 188 -14.87 -0.82 -5.09
C HIS A 188 -16.09 -1.26 -5.90
N SER A 189 -17.26 -1.15 -5.28
CA SER A 189 -18.55 -1.34 -5.95
C SER A 189 -19.19 0.04 -6.11
N PRO A 190 -19.21 0.61 -7.31
CA PRO A 190 -20.01 1.80 -7.53
C PRO A 190 -21.49 1.43 -7.27
N GLY A 191 -22.12 2.17 -6.37
CA GLY A 191 -23.53 2.05 -6.06
C GLY A 191 -24.41 2.36 -7.27
#